data_9580056a73de69630b2ee5bb5eb0a9e7
#
_entry.id   9580056a73de69630b2ee5bb5eb0a9e7
#
_cell.length_a   1.000
_cell.length_b   1.000
_cell.length_c   1.000
_cell.angle_alpha   90.00
_cell.angle_beta   90.00
_cell.angle_gamma   90.00
#
_symmetry.space_group_name_H-M   'P 1'
#
loop_
_entity.id
_entity.type
_entity.pdbx_description
1 polymer ?
#
loop_
_entity_poly.entity_id
_entity_poly.type
_entity_poly.pdbx_seq_one_letter_code
_entity_poly.pdbx_strand_id
1 'polypeptide(L)'
;MTRLRKMMLEELERRNYSPDTIRCYLRAVAEFARYFHRSPDPLRPEHVREYQAYLFRGRKLDAGMVTQPVAALRFFFLKTLKKRWTLDETPYPKKVRRLPTVLSQEEVAQLLNPAPTPFCRILLMTLYATGARGAEVARLQVGDIDSPRRVIHIRGGKGPVDRDVMLSPSLLAALREHWRRLKPKVWLFPGNRWHSAPQPIGGKAVGHACDQAAQRAGLKQSVHPHTLRHYSDLRTMPGETRMDRPNTG
;
A
#
# COMPACT_ATOMS: atom_id res chain seq x y z
N MET A 1 22.64 6.52 18.85
CA MET A 1 21.88 5.28 18.56
C MET A 1 22.21 4.26 19.63
N THR A 2 21.20 3.63 20.29
CA THR A 2 21.46 2.65 21.34
C THR A 2 22.02 1.35 20.78
N ARG A 3 22.81 0.60 21.60
CA ARG A 3 23.40 -0.70 21.22
C ARG A 3 22.33 -1.67 20.66
N LEU A 4 21.19 -1.81 21.33
CA LEU A 4 20.11 -2.71 20.93
C LEU A 4 19.49 -2.33 19.58
N ARG A 5 19.31 -1.03 19.33
CA ARG A 5 18.81 -0.54 18.06
C ARG A 5 19.78 -0.87 16.91
N LYS A 6 21.10 -0.75 17.14
CA LYS A 6 22.12 -1.09 16.16
C LYS A 6 22.11 -2.58 15.83
N MET A 7 22.09 -3.44 16.87
CA MET A 7 22.00 -4.88 16.70
C MET A 7 20.76 -5.32 15.92
N MET A 8 19.60 -4.71 16.21
CA MET A 8 18.36 -5.02 15.47
C MET A 8 18.41 -4.55 14.03
N LEU A 9 18.99 -3.38 13.77
CA LEU A 9 19.15 -2.85 12.41
C LEU A 9 20.02 -3.78 11.58
N GLU A 10 21.21 -4.16 12.06
CA GLU A 10 22.12 -5.08 11.40
C GLU A 10 21.46 -6.44 11.08
N GLU A 11 20.66 -6.96 12.02
CA GLU A 11 19.96 -8.24 11.82
C GLU A 11 18.84 -8.13 10.76
N LEU A 12 18.14 -6.98 10.68
CA LEU A 12 17.13 -6.72 9.66
C LEU A 12 17.76 -6.51 8.28
N GLU A 13 18.86 -5.76 8.19
CA GLU A 13 19.60 -5.52 6.95
C GLU A 13 20.19 -6.83 6.40
N ARG A 14 20.84 -7.64 7.26
CA ARG A 14 21.37 -8.95 6.88
C ARG A 14 20.32 -9.89 6.28
N ARG A 15 19.06 -9.73 6.65
CA ARG A 15 17.92 -10.49 6.13
C ARG A 15 17.20 -9.79 4.97
N ASN A 16 17.77 -8.73 4.44
CA ASN A 16 17.25 -7.97 3.30
C ASN A 16 15.81 -7.47 3.51
N TYR A 17 15.48 -7.01 4.74
CA TYR A 17 14.19 -6.37 4.98
C TYR A 17 14.10 -5.01 4.28
N SER A 18 12.93 -4.67 3.76
CA SER A 18 12.73 -3.37 3.11
C SER A 18 12.92 -2.21 4.09
N PRO A 19 13.41 -1.02 3.63
CA PRO A 19 13.61 0.14 4.50
C PRO A 19 12.38 0.55 5.31
N ASP A 20 11.18 0.39 4.72
CA ASP A 20 9.92 0.67 5.43
C ASP A 20 9.67 -0.32 6.56
N THR A 21 9.92 -1.61 6.34
CA THR A 21 9.79 -2.64 7.38
C THR A 21 10.79 -2.41 8.51
N ILE A 22 12.05 -2.08 8.17
CA ILE A 22 13.10 -1.75 9.14
C ILE A 22 12.63 -0.57 10.02
N ARG A 23 12.17 0.51 9.40
CA ARG A 23 11.67 1.71 10.10
C ARG A 23 10.51 1.38 11.04
N CYS A 24 9.54 0.62 10.55
CA CYS A 24 8.38 0.20 11.34
C CYS A 24 8.76 -0.70 12.53
N TYR A 25 9.67 -1.64 12.32
CA TYR A 25 10.10 -2.56 13.38
C TYR A 25 10.90 -1.86 14.47
N LEU A 26 11.86 -1.02 14.08
CA LEU A 26 12.64 -0.22 15.04
C LEU A 26 11.75 0.74 15.84
N ARG A 27 10.74 1.33 15.20
CA ARG A 27 9.78 2.20 15.87
C ARG A 27 8.93 1.42 16.88
N ALA A 28 8.42 0.24 16.51
CA ALA A 28 7.59 -0.57 17.38
C ALA A 28 8.34 -0.98 18.67
N VAL A 29 9.61 -1.40 18.58
CA VAL A 29 10.44 -1.71 19.75
C VAL A 29 10.73 -0.47 20.59
N ALA A 30 10.93 0.68 19.98
CA ALA A 30 11.12 1.93 20.71
C ALA A 30 9.84 2.38 21.44
N GLU A 31 8.66 2.19 20.85
CA GLU A 31 7.37 2.47 21.48
C GLU A 31 7.11 1.52 22.66
N PHE A 32 7.46 0.24 22.52
CA PHE A 32 7.40 -0.75 23.58
C PHE A 32 8.31 -0.38 24.77
N ALA A 33 9.57 -0.03 24.52
CA ALA A 33 10.51 0.40 25.56
C ALA A 33 10.01 1.67 26.28
N ARG A 34 9.41 2.61 25.54
CA ARG A 34 8.83 3.83 26.11
C ARG A 34 7.63 3.55 27.00
N TYR A 35 6.79 2.60 26.62
CA TYR A 35 5.63 2.21 27.44
C TYR A 35 6.05 1.71 28.83
N PHE A 36 7.13 0.91 28.92
CA PHE A 36 7.66 0.43 30.20
C PHE A 36 8.69 1.34 30.84
N HIS A 37 9.03 2.50 30.24
CA HIS A 37 10.03 3.45 30.72
C HIS A 37 11.40 2.83 31.04
N ARG A 38 11.78 1.74 30.33
CA ARG A 38 13.04 1.02 30.54
C ARG A 38 13.52 0.32 29.26
N SER A 39 14.77 -0.15 29.32
CA SER A 39 15.36 -0.93 28.22
C SER A 39 14.54 -2.20 27.96
N PRO A 40 14.34 -2.60 26.67
CA PRO A 40 13.49 -3.73 26.34
C PRO A 40 14.15 -5.10 26.57
N ASP A 41 15.47 -5.19 26.70
CA ASP A 41 16.21 -6.45 26.82
C ASP A 41 15.90 -7.31 28.05
N PRO A 42 15.63 -6.76 29.28
CA PRO A 42 15.22 -7.57 30.45
C PRO A 42 13.72 -7.93 30.40
N LEU A 43 12.93 -7.37 29.49
CA LEU A 43 11.50 -7.64 29.42
C LEU A 43 11.24 -9.08 28.96
N ARG A 44 10.11 -9.64 29.42
CA ARG A 44 9.71 -11.04 29.25
C ARG A 44 8.41 -11.14 28.42
N PRO A 45 7.96 -12.35 28.02
CA PRO A 45 6.71 -12.55 27.30
C PRO A 45 5.48 -11.90 27.95
N GLU A 46 5.42 -11.89 29.29
CA GLU A 46 4.31 -11.29 30.02
C GLU A 46 4.16 -9.79 29.69
N HIS A 47 5.27 -9.08 29.57
CA HIS A 47 5.27 -7.65 29.21
C HIS A 47 4.80 -7.45 27.76
N VAL A 48 5.10 -8.40 26.86
CA VAL A 48 4.58 -8.33 25.49
C VAL A 48 3.06 -8.50 25.48
N ARG A 49 2.53 -9.43 26.29
CA ARG A 49 1.07 -9.63 26.46
C ARG A 49 0.39 -8.40 27.08
N GLU A 50 1.00 -7.81 28.10
CA GLU A 50 0.52 -6.57 28.74
C GLU A 50 0.46 -5.43 27.72
N TYR A 51 1.54 -5.23 26.97
CA TYR A 51 1.59 -4.20 25.92
C TYR A 51 0.58 -4.47 24.81
N GLN A 52 0.38 -5.72 24.42
CA GLN A 52 -0.63 -6.10 23.44
C GLN A 52 -2.05 -5.76 23.96
N ALA A 53 -2.34 -6.04 25.23
CA ALA A 53 -3.60 -5.65 25.87
C ALA A 53 -3.79 -4.12 25.91
N TYR A 54 -2.72 -3.37 26.18
CA TYR A 54 -2.72 -1.91 26.11
C TYR A 54 -3.02 -1.40 24.70
N LEU A 55 -2.42 -2.00 23.65
CA LEU A 55 -2.70 -1.61 22.27
C LEU A 55 -4.18 -1.78 21.90
N PHE A 56 -4.82 -2.85 22.40
CA PHE A 56 -6.25 -3.08 22.20
C PHE A 56 -7.14 -2.17 23.04
N ARG A 57 -6.93 -2.14 24.36
CA ARG A 57 -7.82 -1.48 25.31
C ARG A 57 -7.52 0.01 25.46
N GLY A 58 -6.25 0.35 25.59
CA GLY A 58 -5.81 1.74 25.80
C GLY A 58 -5.77 2.54 24.51
N ARG A 59 -5.20 1.98 23.43
CA ARG A 59 -5.11 2.66 22.13
C ARG A 59 -6.23 2.30 21.14
N LYS A 60 -7.11 1.38 21.49
CA LYS A 60 -8.26 0.92 20.67
C LYS A 60 -7.87 0.54 19.24
N LEU A 61 -6.69 -0.09 19.07
CA LEU A 61 -6.22 -0.52 17.75
C LEU A 61 -6.89 -1.85 17.37
N ASP A 62 -7.12 -2.03 16.06
CA ASP A 62 -7.63 -3.30 15.54
C ASP A 62 -6.54 -4.39 15.48
N ALA A 63 -6.95 -5.65 15.29
CA ALA A 63 -6.05 -6.80 15.25
C ALA A 63 -4.99 -6.71 14.13
N GLY A 64 -5.31 -6.06 13.02
CA GLY A 64 -4.37 -5.83 11.92
C GLY A 64 -3.24 -4.90 12.33
N MET A 65 -3.60 -3.81 13.01
CA MET A 65 -2.64 -2.81 13.51
C MET A 65 -1.77 -3.36 14.66
N VAL A 66 -2.31 -4.22 15.53
CA VAL A 66 -1.57 -4.85 16.63
C VAL A 66 -0.62 -5.95 16.12
N THR A 67 -0.93 -6.61 15.01
CA THR A 67 -0.09 -7.68 14.45
C THR A 67 1.33 -7.21 14.15
N GLN A 68 1.51 -6.01 13.63
CA GLN A 68 2.83 -5.51 13.22
C GLN A 68 3.75 -5.20 14.41
N PRO A 69 3.35 -4.49 15.48
CA PRO A 69 4.14 -4.37 16.71
C PRO A 69 4.52 -5.72 17.31
N VAL A 70 3.59 -6.68 17.38
CA VAL A 70 3.88 -8.03 17.90
C VAL A 70 4.93 -8.73 17.04
N ALA A 71 4.84 -8.63 15.72
CA ALA A 71 5.85 -9.20 14.80
C ALA A 71 7.24 -8.58 15.03
N ALA A 72 7.29 -7.25 15.22
CA ALA A 72 8.53 -6.54 15.50
C ALA A 72 9.16 -6.97 16.85
N LEU A 73 8.35 -7.11 17.88
CA LEU A 73 8.80 -7.57 19.20
C LEU A 73 9.27 -9.02 19.15
N ARG A 74 8.54 -9.92 18.48
CA ARG A 74 8.99 -11.29 18.24
C ARG A 74 10.33 -11.34 17.50
N PHE A 75 10.49 -10.53 16.45
CA PHE A 75 11.76 -10.43 15.75
C PHE A 75 12.87 -9.96 16.69
N PHE A 76 12.64 -8.91 17.47
CA PHE A 76 13.62 -8.37 18.40
C PHE A 76 14.04 -9.42 19.44
N PHE A 77 13.11 -10.05 20.14
CA PHE A 77 13.44 -10.99 21.20
C PHE A 77 14.00 -12.32 20.67
N LEU A 78 13.40 -12.87 19.62
CA LEU A 78 13.79 -14.20 19.11
C LEU A 78 15.00 -14.17 18.15
N LYS A 79 15.12 -13.13 17.31
CA LYS A 79 16.18 -13.08 16.29
C LYS A 79 17.32 -12.17 16.70
N THR A 80 17.06 -11.01 17.28
CA THR A 80 18.11 -10.08 17.71
C THR A 80 18.72 -10.48 19.06
N LEU A 81 17.89 -10.73 20.07
CA LEU A 81 18.36 -11.09 21.41
C LEU A 81 18.55 -12.61 21.61
N LYS A 82 18.10 -13.42 20.66
CA LYS A 82 18.17 -14.90 20.69
C LYS A 82 17.55 -15.51 21.97
N LYS A 83 16.48 -14.87 22.50
CA LYS A 83 15.75 -15.43 23.64
C LYS A 83 15.05 -16.73 23.24
N ARG A 84 14.99 -17.68 24.16
CA ARG A 84 14.35 -19.00 23.95
C ARG A 84 12.84 -18.95 24.27
N TRP A 85 12.11 -17.99 23.68
CA TRP A 85 10.67 -17.90 23.85
C TRP A 85 9.96 -18.77 22.83
N THR A 86 8.84 -19.35 23.22
CA THR A 86 7.97 -20.07 22.29
C THR A 86 7.06 -19.10 21.55
N LEU A 87 6.54 -19.54 20.40
CA LEU A 87 5.60 -18.72 19.63
C LEU A 87 4.29 -18.51 20.37
N ASP A 88 3.90 -19.48 21.22
CA ASP A 88 2.66 -19.45 22.00
C ASP A 88 2.72 -18.44 23.18
N GLU A 89 3.92 -18.10 23.64
CA GLU A 89 4.09 -17.06 24.66
C GLU A 89 3.77 -15.66 24.15
N THR A 90 3.84 -15.43 22.82
CA THR A 90 3.55 -14.14 22.18
C THR A 90 2.64 -14.33 20.98
N PRO A 91 1.37 -14.76 21.16
CA PRO A 91 0.48 -15.09 20.05
C PRO A 91 0.13 -13.87 19.20
N TYR A 92 -0.06 -14.11 17.91
CA TYR A 92 -0.63 -13.06 17.05
C TYR A 92 -2.12 -12.87 17.34
N PRO A 93 -2.62 -11.63 17.20
CA PRO A 93 -4.05 -11.38 17.31
C PRO A 93 -4.84 -12.16 16.26
N LYS A 94 -5.97 -12.75 16.65
CA LYS A 94 -6.91 -13.34 15.73
C LYS A 94 -7.52 -12.24 14.86
N LYS A 95 -7.31 -12.33 13.54
CA LYS A 95 -7.88 -11.38 12.58
C LYS A 95 -9.27 -11.83 12.16
N VAL A 96 -10.24 -10.95 12.27
CA VAL A 96 -11.55 -11.13 11.64
C VAL A 96 -11.41 -10.73 10.17
N ARG A 97 -11.58 -11.67 9.27
CA ARG A 97 -11.63 -11.40 7.83
C ARG A 97 -12.97 -10.76 7.51
N ARG A 98 -12.95 -9.51 7.11
CA ARG A 98 -14.12 -8.85 6.51
C ARG A 98 -13.99 -8.95 5.00
N LEU A 99 -15.11 -9.17 4.33
CA LEU A 99 -15.13 -9.11 2.87
C LEU A 99 -14.73 -7.70 2.43
N PRO A 100 -13.89 -7.57 1.40
CA PRO A 100 -13.53 -6.26 0.88
C PRO A 100 -14.77 -5.58 0.32
N THR A 101 -14.86 -4.27 0.54
CA THR A 101 -15.88 -3.44 -0.10
C THR A 101 -15.58 -3.36 -1.59
N VAL A 102 -16.54 -3.73 -2.41
CA VAL A 102 -16.48 -3.65 -3.88
C VAL A 102 -17.46 -2.60 -4.33
N LEU A 103 -17.01 -1.67 -5.18
CA LEU A 103 -17.86 -0.64 -5.77
C LEU A 103 -18.60 -1.21 -6.99
N SER A 104 -19.85 -0.79 -7.24
CA SER A 104 -20.52 -1.07 -8.50
C SER A 104 -19.96 -0.20 -9.64
N GLN A 105 -20.34 -0.50 -10.90
CA GLN A 105 -19.93 0.33 -12.05
C GLN A 105 -20.49 1.74 -11.94
N GLU A 106 -21.70 1.87 -11.46
CA GLU A 106 -22.39 3.13 -11.21
C GLU A 106 -21.69 3.94 -10.13
N GLU A 107 -21.28 3.29 -9.02
CA GLU A 107 -20.52 3.94 -7.95
C GLU A 107 -19.13 4.39 -8.41
N VAL A 108 -18.47 3.63 -9.29
CA VAL A 108 -17.20 4.06 -9.91
C VAL A 108 -17.43 5.27 -10.82
N ALA A 109 -18.48 5.28 -11.63
CA ALA A 109 -18.81 6.43 -12.46
C ALA A 109 -19.12 7.67 -11.60
N GLN A 110 -19.88 7.48 -10.51
CA GLN A 110 -20.16 8.51 -9.52
C GLN A 110 -18.89 9.01 -8.81
N LEU A 111 -17.91 8.16 -8.59
CA LEU A 111 -16.62 8.54 -8.01
C LEU A 111 -15.76 9.37 -8.97
N LEU A 112 -15.74 9.02 -10.26
CA LEU A 112 -14.89 9.66 -11.26
C LEU A 112 -15.43 11.00 -11.77
N ASN A 113 -16.74 11.14 -11.88
CA ASN A 113 -17.37 12.32 -12.46
C ASN A 113 -17.20 13.58 -11.59
N PRO A 114 -17.48 13.58 -10.28
CA PRO A 114 -17.32 14.74 -9.40
C PRO A 114 -15.92 14.91 -8.85
N ALA A 115 -14.92 14.24 -9.43
CA ALA A 115 -13.54 14.34 -8.95
C ALA A 115 -13.11 15.81 -8.80
N PRO A 116 -12.42 16.17 -7.68
CA PRO A 116 -12.19 17.57 -7.31
C PRO A 116 -11.39 18.38 -8.34
N THR A 117 -10.53 17.71 -9.09
CA THR A 117 -9.71 18.33 -10.13
C THR A 117 -9.49 17.36 -11.30
N PRO A 118 -9.18 17.86 -12.51
CA PRO A 118 -8.78 16.99 -13.62
C PRO A 118 -7.61 16.06 -13.27
N PHE A 119 -6.66 16.53 -12.46
CA PHE A 119 -5.55 15.73 -11.96
C PHE A 119 -6.05 14.53 -11.12
N CYS A 120 -6.94 14.78 -10.15
CA CYS A 120 -7.50 13.71 -9.33
C CYS A 120 -8.31 12.71 -10.18
N ARG A 121 -9.08 13.21 -11.15
CA ARG A 121 -9.86 12.35 -12.06
C ARG A 121 -8.97 11.38 -12.82
N ILE A 122 -7.90 11.88 -13.44
CA ILE A 122 -6.96 11.04 -14.20
C ILE A 122 -6.24 10.04 -13.29
N LEU A 123 -5.83 10.46 -12.09
CA LEU A 123 -5.23 9.60 -11.09
C LEU A 123 -6.15 8.43 -10.72
N LEU A 124 -7.43 8.72 -10.44
CA LEU A 124 -8.44 7.71 -10.10
C LEU A 124 -8.77 6.80 -11.30
N MET A 125 -8.89 7.37 -12.51
CA MET A 125 -9.08 6.58 -13.74
C MET A 125 -7.91 5.61 -13.96
N THR A 126 -6.67 6.05 -13.72
CA THR A 126 -5.48 5.22 -13.85
C THR A 126 -5.48 4.09 -12.81
N LEU A 127 -5.79 4.40 -11.54
CA LEU A 127 -5.93 3.39 -10.49
C LEU A 127 -6.97 2.33 -10.85
N TYR A 128 -8.15 2.77 -11.29
CA TYR A 128 -9.25 1.89 -11.65
C TYR A 128 -8.95 1.02 -12.87
N ALA A 129 -8.44 1.62 -13.95
CA ALA A 129 -8.22 0.90 -15.20
C ALA A 129 -7.03 -0.08 -15.13
N THR A 130 -6.01 0.23 -14.31
CA THR A 130 -4.81 -0.62 -14.21
C THR A 130 -4.87 -1.64 -13.08
N GLY A 131 -5.74 -1.45 -12.10
CA GLY A 131 -5.72 -2.23 -10.86
C GLY A 131 -4.38 -2.16 -10.11
N ALA A 132 -3.54 -1.18 -10.42
CA ALA A 132 -2.23 -1.04 -9.80
C ALA A 132 -2.35 -0.53 -8.36
N ARG A 133 -1.32 -0.83 -7.54
CA ARG A 133 -1.26 -0.28 -6.18
C ARG A 133 -1.12 1.23 -6.22
N GLY A 134 -1.68 1.94 -5.25
CA GLY A 134 -1.57 3.40 -5.17
C GLY A 134 -0.12 3.90 -5.24
N ALA A 135 0.83 3.19 -4.63
CA ALA A 135 2.25 3.52 -4.72
C ALA A 135 2.88 3.25 -6.10
N GLU A 136 2.37 2.28 -6.85
CA GLU A 136 2.80 1.98 -8.23
C GLU A 136 2.31 3.10 -9.17
N VAL A 137 1.02 3.45 -9.09
CA VAL A 137 0.46 4.56 -9.89
C VAL A 137 1.14 5.89 -9.55
N ALA A 138 1.39 6.16 -8.26
CA ALA A 138 2.10 7.37 -7.85
C ALA A 138 3.48 7.50 -8.52
N ARG A 139 4.17 6.38 -8.75
CA ARG A 139 5.53 6.33 -9.33
C ARG A 139 5.55 6.10 -10.86
N LEU A 140 4.41 6.15 -11.53
CA LEU A 140 4.39 6.06 -12.99
C LEU A 140 5.16 7.22 -13.63
N GLN A 141 5.99 6.88 -14.58
CA GLN A 141 6.72 7.84 -15.40
C GLN A 141 6.01 8.03 -16.74
N VAL A 142 6.28 9.13 -17.39
CA VAL A 142 5.75 9.40 -18.76
C VAL A 142 6.20 8.32 -19.74
N GLY A 143 7.45 7.83 -19.60
CA GLY A 143 8.01 6.77 -20.44
C GLY A 143 7.45 5.37 -20.18
N ASP A 144 6.65 5.18 -19.11
CA ASP A 144 5.98 3.90 -18.86
C ASP A 144 4.69 3.72 -19.70
N ILE A 145 4.29 4.76 -20.45
CA ILE A 145 3.10 4.73 -21.32
C ILE A 145 3.54 4.40 -22.73
N ASP A 146 3.40 3.15 -23.13
CA ASP A 146 3.62 2.71 -24.51
C ASP A 146 2.32 2.87 -25.32
N SER A 147 2.18 4.03 -25.96
CA SER A 147 0.99 4.34 -26.76
C SER A 147 0.85 3.48 -28.02
N PRO A 148 1.91 3.15 -28.78
CA PRO A 148 1.85 2.25 -29.91
C PRO A 148 1.36 0.85 -29.56
N ARG A 149 1.91 0.25 -28.50
CA ARG A 149 1.53 -1.09 -28.04
C ARG A 149 0.28 -1.10 -27.17
N ARG A 150 -0.20 0.07 -26.76
CA ARG A 150 -1.33 0.25 -25.84
C ARG A 150 -1.12 -0.50 -24.51
N VAL A 151 0.03 -0.32 -23.90
CA VAL A 151 0.34 -0.88 -22.58
C VAL A 151 0.89 0.18 -21.63
N ILE A 152 0.73 -0.06 -20.34
CA ILE A 152 1.37 0.68 -19.25
C ILE A 152 2.32 -0.29 -18.54
N HIS A 153 3.59 0.07 -18.50
CA HIS A 153 4.59 -0.70 -17.76
C HIS A 153 4.50 -0.35 -16.26
N ILE A 154 4.02 -1.27 -15.45
CA ILE A 154 3.95 -1.11 -14.00
C ILE A 154 5.20 -1.73 -13.38
N ARG A 155 6.10 -0.87 -12.90
CA ARG A 155 7.32 -1.31 -12.21
C ARG A 155 7.00 -1.75 -10.79
N GLY A 156 7.42 -2.96 -10.42
CA GLY A 156 7.18 -3.53 -9.10
C GLY A 156 7.89 -2.76 -7.99
N GLY A 157 7.13 -2.15 -7.07
CA GLY A 157 7.71 -1.43 -5.93
C GLY A 157 8.06 -2.31 -4.73
N LYS A 158 7.46 -3.49 -4.60
CA LYS A 158 7.69 -4.50 -3.55
C LYS A 158 7.60 -5.88 -4.18
N GLY A 159 8.74 -6.41 -4.69
CA GLY A 159 8.83 -7.71 -5.35
C GLY A 159 9.28 -7.61 -6.81
N PRO A 160 9.80 -8.70 -7.37
CA PRO A 160 10.57 -8.68 -8.62
C PRO A 160 9.72 -8.69 -9.90
N VAL A 161 8.44 -8.39 -9.87
CA VAL A 161 7.60 -8.58 -11.05
C VAL A 161 7.08 -7.24 -11.56
N ASP A 162 7.77 -6.73 -12.57
CA ASP A 162 7.23 -5.74 -13.49
C ASP A 162 6.12 -6.41 -14.30
N ARG A 163 5.08 -5.67 -14.63
CA ARG A 163 3.98 -6.18 -15.44
C ARG A 163 3.46 -5.12 -16.39
N ASP A 164 2.98 -5.57 -17.52
CA ASP A 164 2.29 -4.76 -18.50
C ASP A 164 0.78 -4.84 -18.27
N VAL A 165 0.13 -3.70 -18.32
CA VAL A 165 -1.33 -3.58 -18.21
C VAL A 165 -1.87 -2.93 -19.48
N MET A 166 -2.94 -3.48 -20.02
CA MET A 166 -3.59 -2.95 -21.22
C MET A 166 -4.10 -1.52 -21.00
N LEU A 167 -3.79 -0.66 -21.95
CA LEU A 167 -4.18 0.74 -21.96
C LEU A 167 -5.40 0.92 -22.87
N SER A 168 -6.57 1.14 -22.23
CA SER A 168 -7.79 1.39 -23.01
C SER A 168 -7.72 2.69 -23.79
N PRO A 169 -8.40 2.78 -24.97
CA PRO A 169 -8.42 4.02 -25.75
C PRO A 169 -8.90 5.24 -24.95
N SER A 170 -9.87 5.06 -24.08
CA SER A 170 -10.41 6.13 -23.22
C SER A 170 -9.38 6.63 -22.21
N LEU A 171 -8.65 5.72 -21.53
CA LEU A 171 -7.59 6.10 -20.61
C LEU A 171 -6.43 6.77 -21.34
N LEU A 172 -6.04 6.26 -22.53
CA LEU A 172 -5.00 6.88 -23.35
C LEU A 172 -5.35 8.31 -23.75
N ALA A 173 -6.59 8.55 -24.19
CA ALA A 173 -7.06 9.89 -24.52
C ALA A 173 -6.98 10.83 -23.31
N ALA A 174 -7.44 10.36 -22.15
CA ALA A 174 -7.40 11.11 -20.91
C ALA A 174 -5.97 11.41 -20.43
N LEU A 175 -5.04 10.44 -20.54
CA LEU A 175 -3.62 10.63 -20.22
C LEU A 175 -2.93 11.62 -21.18
N ARG A 176 -3.27 11.60 -22.47
CA ARG A 176 -2.77 12.58 -23.44
C ARG A 176 -3.23 14.00 -23.11
N GLU A 177 -4.49 14.16 -22.72
CA GLU A 177 -5.02 15.46 -22.29
C GLU A 177 -4.33 15.96 -21.02
N HIS A 178 -4.13 15.08 -20.05
CA HIS A 178 -3.35 15.35 -18.84
C HIS A 178 -1.93 15.81 -19.19
N TRP A 179 -1.26 15.09 -20.07
CA TRP A 179 0.09 15.44 -20.50
C TRP A 179 0.14 16.81 -21.21
N ARG A 180 -0.82 17.12 -22.09
CA ARG A 180 -0.89 18.43 -22.76
C ARG A 180 -1.02 19.58 -21.78
N ARG A 181 -1.81 19.40 -20.72
CA ARG A 181 -2.06 20.43 -19.70
C ARG A 181 -0.87 20.62 -18.77
N LEU A 182 -0.29 19.54 -18.28
CA LEU A 182 0.74 19.59 -17.23
C LEU A 182 2.15 19.51 -17.79
N LYS A 183 2.35 18.89 -18.96
CA LYS A 183 3.65 18.61 -19.61
C LYS A 183 4.67 18.04 -18.63
N PRO A 184 4.35 16.95 -17.88
CA PRO A 184 5.26 16.38 -16.92
C PRO A 184 6.51 15.85 -17.60
N LYS A 185 7.69 16.08 -17.01
CA LYS A 185 8.96 15.66 -17.61
C LYS A 185 9.33 14.21 -17.28
N VAL A 186 9.15 13.81 -16.03
CA VAL A 186 9.54 12.48 -15.54
C VAL A 186 8.34 11.75 -14.99
N TRP A 187 7.74 12.26 -13.91
CA TRP A 187 6.65 11.61 -13.23
C TRP A 187 5.32 11.96 -13.87
N LEU A 188 4.53 10.96 -14.24
CA LEU A 188 3.18 11.17 -14.77
C LEU A 188 2.30 11.94 -13.79
N PHE A 189 2.49 11.68 -12.49
CA PHE A 189 1.84 12.34 -11.37
C PHE A 189 2.89 13.01 -10.46
N PRO A 190 3.32 14.23 -10.77
CA PRO A 190 4.34 14.94 -9.97
C PRO A 190 3.82 15.34 -8.59
N GLY A 191 4.72 15.36 -7.60
CA GLY A 191 4.41 15.57 -6.18
C GLY A 191 4.01 16.98 -5.79
N ASN A 192 4.33 17.96 -6.63
CA ASN A 192 3.81 19.31 -6.54
C ASN A 192 3.10 19.64 -7.87
N ARG A 193 2.42 20.77 -7.93
CA ARG A 193 1.70 21.18 -9.15
C ARG A 193 2.61 21.57 -10.32
N TRP A 194 3.93 21.41 -10.17
CA TRP A 194 4.92 21.76 -11.16
C TRP A 194 5.34 20.53 -11.97
N HIS A 195 5.33 20.65 -13.28
CA HIS A 195 5.71 19.60 -14.22
C HIS A 195 7.13 19.03 -14.03
N SER A 196 8.02 19.78 -13.37
CA SER A 196 9.42 19.44 -13.09
C SER A 196 9.67 18.95 -11.68
N ALA A 197 8.62 18.56 -10.91
CA ALA A 197 8.81 18.07 -9.56
C ALA A 197 9.82 16.91 -9.52
N PRO A 198 10.82 16.96 -8.62
CA PRO A 198 11.85 15.92 -8.52
C PRO A 198 11.30 14.62 -7.91
N GLN A 199 10.14 14.69 -7.26
CA GLN A 199 9.51 13.57 -6.58
C GLN A 199 8.10 13.33 -7.14
N PRO A 200 7.64 12.07 -7.18
CA PRO A 200 6.26 11.73 -7.52
C PRO A 200 5.29 12.15 -6.42
N ILE A 201 3.99 12.11 -6.73
CA ILE A 201 2.93 12.30 -5.73
C ILE A 201 3.08 11.28 -4.59
N GLY A 202 2.91 11.71 -3.35
CA GLY A 202 3.00 10.84 -2.18
C GLY A 202 1.78 9.92 -2.02
N GLY A 203 1.96 8.73 -1.45
CA GLY A 203 0.86 7.79 -1.21
C GLY A 203 -0.30 8.36 -0.37
N LYS A 204 -0.02 9.28 0.56
CA LYS A 204 -1.06 9.99 1.33
C LYS A 204 -1.94 10.86 0.42
N ALA A 205 -1.34 11.54 -0.56
CA ALA A 205 -2.09 12.38 -1.49
C ALA A 205 -2.96 11.54 -2.44
N VAL A 206 -2.49 10.34 -2.82
CA VAL A 206 -3.31 9.37 -3.58
C VAL A 206 -4.52 8.92 -2.75
N GLY A 207 -4.32 8.57 -1.47
CA GLY A 207 -5.42 8.24 -0.56
C GLY A 207 -6.41 9.41 -0.41
N HIS A 208 -5.89 10.61 -0.18
CA HIS A 208 -6.72 11.82 -0.05
C HIS A 208 -7.54 12.13 -1.32
N ALA A 209 -7.00 11.88 -2.51
CA ALA A 209 -7.76 12.02 -3.75
C ALA A 209 -8.96 11.05 -3.81
N CYS A 210 -8.79 9.80 -3.33
CA CYS A 210 -9.88 8.85 -3.22
C CYS A 210 -10.94 9.32 -2.21
N ASP A 211 -10.52 9.77 -1.02
CA ASP A 211 -11.42 10.24 0.04
C ASP A 211 -12.24 11.46 -0.42
N GLN A 212 -11.60 12.45 -1.04
CA GLN A 212 -12.29 13.64 -1.55
C GLN A 212 -13.27 13.30 -2.67
N ALA A 213 -12.93 12.39 -3.57
CA ALA A 213 -13.83 11.97 -4.63
C ALA A 213 -15.03 11.21 -4.06
N ALA A 214 -14.83 10.32 -3.09
CA ALA A 214 -15.90 9.59 -2.42
C ALA A 214 -16.86 10.51 -1.67
N GLN A 215 -16.34 11.51 -0.95
CA GLN A 215 -17.15 12.51 -0.28
C GLN A 215 -18.02 13.31 -1.26
N ARG A 216 -17.45 13.76 -2.39
CA ARG A 216 -18.20 14.50 -3.42
C ARG A 216 -19.22 13.64 -4.15
N ALA A 217 -18.95 12.36 -4.30
CA ALA A 217 -19.86 11.38 -4.86
C ALA A 217 -21.01 11.00 -3.89
N GLY A 218 -20.96 11.43 -2.63
CA GLY A 218 -21.93 11.04 -1.61
C GLY A 218 -21.86 9.55 -1.24
N LEU A 219 -20.74 8.87 -1.49
CA LEU A 219 -20.58 7.47 -1.19
C LEU A 219 -20.46 7.28 0.33
N LYS A 220 -21.29 6.40 0.90
CA LYS A 220 -21.31 6.10 2.34
C LYS A 220 -20.10 5.28 2.79
N GLN A 221 -19.50 4.55 1.85
CA GLN A 221 -18.38 3.66 2.11
C GLN A 221 -17.02 4.36 1.89
N SER A 222 -16.03 3.98 2.70
CA SER A 222 -14.67 4.48 2.54
C SER A 222 -14.03 3.90 1.28
N VAL A 223 -13.54 4.77 0.41
CA VAL A 223 -12.91 4.40 -0.85
C VAL A 223 -11.40 4.64 -0.76
N HIS A 224 -10.63 3.57 -0.84
CA HIS A 224 -9.17 3.61 -0.83
C HIS A 224 -8.61 3.15 -2.19
N PRO A 225 -7.33 3.41 -2.51
CA PRO A 225 -6.71 2.88 -3.73
C PRO A 225 -6.85 1.36 -3.90
N HIS A 226 -6.86 0.60 -2.79
CA HIS A 226 -7.10 -0.85 -2.81
C HIS A 226 -8.55 -1.21 -3.14
N THR A 227 -9.52 -0.39 -2.80
CA THR A 227 -10.94 -0.60 -3.16
C THR A 227 -11.11 -0.61 -4.69
N LEU A 228 -10.49 0.36 -5.37
CA LEU A 228 -10.49 0.44 -6.83
C LEU A 228 -9.79 -0.74 -7.50
N ARG A 229 -8.72 -1.24 -6.89
CA ARG A 229 -7.99 -2.42 -7.36
C ARG A 229 -8.84 -3.70 -7.28
N HIS A 230 -9.54 -3.94 -6.17
CA HIS A 230 -10.39 -5.13 -6.02
C HIS A 230 -11.47 -5.20 -7.09
N TYR A 231 -11.97 -4.07 -7.55
CA TYR A 231 -12.92 -4.05 -8.64
C TYR A 231 -12.29 -4.43 -9.98
N SER A 232 -11.07 -3.98 -10.30
CA SER A 232 -10.41 -4.35 -11.56
C SER A 232 -10.09 -5.85 -11.63
N ASP A 233 -9.76 -6.48 -10.48
CA ASP A 233 -9.54 -7.92 -10.39
C ASP A 233 -10.82 -8.72 -10.69
N LEU A 234 -12.01 -8.18 -10.36
CA LEU A 234 -13.31 -8.79 -10.63
C LEU A 234 -13.80 -8.55 -12.08
N ARG A 235 -13.32 -7.51 -12.75
CA ARG A 235 -13.71 -7.16 -14.12
C ARG A 235 -13.07 -8.05 -15.19
N THR A 236 -12.13 -8.88 -14.81
CA THR A 236 -11.61 -9.96 -15.67
C THR A 236 -12.57 -11.15 -15.81
N MET A 237 -13.83 -11.00 -15.31
CA MET A 237 -14.94 -11.93 -15.47
C MET A 237 -16.25 -11.11 -15.63
N PRO A 238 -16.98 -11.02 -16.74
CA PRO A 238 -17.41 -12.07 -17.64
C PRO A 238 -17.48 -11.63 -19.10
N GLY A 239 -17.21 -12.54 -20.03
CA GLY A 239 -17.60 -12.40 -21.45
C GLY A 239 -16.47 -12.46 -22.49
N GLU A 240 -15.20 -12.48 -22.13
CA GLU A 240 -14.16 -12.88 -23.07
C GLU A 240 -13.80 -14.34 -22.83
N THR A 241 -14.30 -15.16 -23.72
CA THR A 241 -14.02 -16.57 -23.91
C THR A 241 -12.54 -16.87 -23.64
N ARG A 242 -12.32 -17.72 -22.65
CA ARG A 242 -11.06 -18.38 -22.43
C ARG A 242 -10.67 -19.07 -23.74
N MET A 243 -9.80 -18.42 -24.51
CA MET A 243 -9.13 -19.17 -25.58
C MET A 243 -8.27 -20.23 -24.91
N ASP A 244 -8.68 -21.45 -25.12
CA ASP A 244 -8.01 -22.66 -24.70
C ASP A 244 -6.52 -22.56 -25.03
N ARG A 245 -5.68 -22.64 -24.00
CA ARG A 245 -4.28 -22.98 -24.22
C ARG A 245 -4.26 -24.43 -24.66
N PRO A 246 -3.67 -24.75 -25.81
CA PRO A 246 -3.50 -26.14 -26.18
C PRO A 246 -2.60 -26.80 -25.14
N ASN A 247 -3.10 -27.89 -24.62
CA ASN A 247 -2.41 -28.82 -23.76
C ASN A 247 -1.29 -29.46 -24.61
N THR A 248 -0.05 -29.00 -24.45
CA THR A 248 1.13 -29.72 -24.98
C THR A 248 1.64 -30.58 -23.87
N GLY A 249 1.53 -31.90 -24.11
CA GLY A 249 1.93 -33.02 -23.30
C GLY A 249 3.39 -33.06 -22.84
#